data_5f5b4a4bd23dbc20c91cd42e71849c33
#
_entry.id   5f5b4a4bd23dbc20c91cd42e71849c33
#
_cell.length_a   1.000
_cell.length_b   1.000
_cell.length_c   1.000
_cell.angle_alpha   90.00
_cell.angle_beta   90.00
_cell.angle_gamma   90.00
#
_symmetry.space_group_name_H-M   'P 1'
#
loop_
_entity.id
_entity.type
_entity.pdbx_description
1 polymer ?
#
loop_
_entity_poly.entity_id
_entity_poly.type
_entity_poly.pdbx_seq_one_letter_code
_entity_poly.pdbx_strand_id
1 'polypeptide(L)'
;AFFRVSKMFDGGYDEESTVSLTCDQGSELYQEFPLANGESVSFQNDNFTSGEMDCDVAEVGLVGEFEPEYNASGSDSTYTVDEDGCHFTDVESGDENFCMITNLPAPIEVTINKVWDIVGSENEDIPQYFELALICDGPIVGGQPWWPPIGPLSADAAQSLISQYSVVYFQGEGDETFEAMVYPMDPETKCNVEEYYDKDYMGLIESDNGCDNIELELGDGEYECTITNTVFYEGIPTLSQWGMAIMALLMLGVGMVGFRRYV
;
A
#
# COMPACT_ATOMS: atom_id res chain seq x y z
N ALA A 1 17.53 -21.39 33.71
CA ALA A 1 17.58 -20.55 32.51
C ALA A 1 16.66 -19.36 32.63
N PHE A 2 17.02 -18.27 31.99
CA PHE A 2 16.23 -17.05 31.93
C PHE A 2 15.87 -16.77 30.47
N PHE A 3 14.63 -16.32 30.25
CA PHE A 3 14.15 -15.89 28.95
C PHE A 3 13.60 -14.47 29.10
N ARG A 4 14.20 -13.52 28.45
CA ARG A 4 13.69 -12.16 28.40
C ARG A 4 12.99 -11.94 27.05
N VAL A 5 11.72 -11.57 27.12
CA VAL A 5 10.92 -11.24 25.95
C VAL A 5 10.65 -9.74 25.96
N SER A 6 10.92 -9.07 24.85
CA SER A 6 10.63 -7.65 24.66
C SER A 6 9.64 -7.49 23.53
N LYS A 7 8.69 -6.57 23.70
CA LYS A 7 7.63 -6.30 22.73
C LYS A 7 7.77 -4.89 22.17
N MET A 8 7.63 -4.78 20.85
CA MET A 8 7.54 -3.50 20.14
C MET A 8 6.40 -3.55 19.12
N PHE A 9 5.72 -2.43 18.96
CA PHE A 9 4.82 -2.19 17.82
C PHE A 9 5.46 -1.10 16.98
N ASP A 10 5.68 -1.38 15.71
CA ASP A 10 6.18 -0.38 14.78
C ASP A 10 5.03 0.58 14.38
N GLY A 11 5.38 1.84 14.08
CA GLY A 11 4.39 2.89 13.91
C GLY A 11 3.94 3.51 15.23
N GLY A 12 2.89 4.29 15.21
CA GLY A 12 2.35 5.04 16.36
C GLY A 12 1.41 4.24 17.26
N TYR A 13 1.39 2.92 17.18
CA TYR A 13 0.44 2.07 17.88
C TYR A 13 0.82 1.83 19.34
N ASP A 14 -0.14 2.04 20.25
CA ASP A 14 -0.02 1.77 21.69
C ASP A 14 -0.92 0.56 22.04
N GLU A 15 -0.59 -0.59 21.44
CA GLU A 15 -1.32 -1.83 21.62
C GLU A 15 -0.66 -2.76 22.63
N GLU A 16 -1.44 -3.72 23.13
CA GLU A 16 -1.00 -4.76 24.05
C GLU A 16 -1.21 -6.13 23.38
N SER A 17 -0.20 -7.00 23.47
CA SER A 17 -0.34 -8.38 23.05
C SER A 17 0.13 -9.35 24.13
N THR A 18 -0.29 -10.61 24.03
CA THR A 18 0.14 -11.65 24.94
C THR A 18 1.32 -12.41 24.35
N VAL A 19 2.40 -12.53 25.12
CA VAL A 19 3.53 -13.39 24.77
C VAL A 19 3.50 -14.65 25.61
N SER A 20 3.93 -15.77 25.04
CA SER A 20 4.01 -17.06 25.72
C SER A 20 5.43 -17.61 25.69
N LEU A 21 5.80 -18.31 26.74
CA LEU A 21 6.95 -19.22 26.79
C LEU A 21 6.43 -20.64 26.98
N THR A 22 6.81 -21.55 26.11
CA THR A 22 6.51 -22.98 26.19
C THR A 22 7.82 -23.75 26.24
N CYS A 23 8.01 -24.59 27.28
CA CYS A 23 9.19 -25.45 27.39
C CYS A 23 8.77 -26.91 27.53
N ASP A 24 9.61 -27.81 27.03
CA ASP A 24 9.36 -29.28 27.16
C ASP A 24 9.76 -29.84 28.53
N GLN A 25 10.59 -29.13 29.28
CA GLN A 25 11.06 -29.51 30.61
C GLN A 25 11.03 -28.29 31.56
N GLY A 26 11.16 -28.58 32.87
CA GLY A 26 11.34 -27.57 33.90
C GLY A 26 10.16 -27.40 34.84
N SER A 27 10.26 -26.39 35.70
CA SER A 27 9.25 -26.07 36.72
C SER A 27 7.97 -25.48 36.14
N GLU A 28 8.10 -24.78 35.05
CA GLU A 28 7.03 -24.06 34.36
C GLU A 28 7.09 -24.41 32.85
N LEU A 29 6.14 -25.26 32.42
CA LEU A 29 6.09 -25.71 31.02
C LEU A 29 5.40 -24.72 30.09
N TYR A 30 4.54 -23.88 30.63
CA TYR A 30 3.82 -22.85 29.89
C TYR A 30 3.58 -21.61 30.75
N GLN A 31 3.90 -20.45 30.22
CA GLN A 31 3.68 -19.15 30.87
C GLN A 31 3.18 -18.16 29.81
N GLU A 32 2.26 -17.30 30.19
CA GLU A 32 1.76 -16.19 29.38
C GLU A 32 1.88 -14.88 30.12
N PHE A 33 2.13 -13.80 29.37
CA PHE A 33 2.19 -12.46 29.94
C PHE A 33 1.77 -11.41 28.91
N PRO A 34 0.86 -10.49 29.28
CA PRO A 34 0.53 -9.36 28.42
C PRO A 34 1.69 -8.35 28.42
N LEU A 35 2.03 -7.81 27.25
CA LEU A 35 3.04 -6.79 27.07
C LEU A 35 2.52 -5.66 26.17
N ALA A 36 2.62 -4.45 26.67
CA ALA A 36 2.40 -3.25 25.87
C ALA A 36 3.66 -2.87 25.07
N ASN A 37 3.50 -1.90 24.18
CA ASN A 37 4.60 -1.39 23.37
C ASN A 37 5.78 -0.91 24.22
N GLY A 38 6.98 -1.40 23.91
CA GLY A 38 8.22 -1.08 24.60
C GLY A 38 8.42 -1.82 25.94
N GLU A 39 7.50 -2.67 26.35
CA GLU A 39 7.64 -3.46 27.58
C GLU A 39 8.46 -4.73 27.38
N SER A 40 8.87 -5.31 28.49
CA SER A 40 9.56 -6.61 28.51
C SER A 40 9.23 -7.40 29.78
N VAL A 41 9.19 -8.72 29.63
CA VAL A 41 9.04 -9.66 30.73
C VAL A 41 10.25 -10.60 30.79
N SER A 42 10.52 -11.14 31.99
CA SER A 42 11.53 -12.18 32.16
C SER A 42 10.87 -13.42 32.76
N PHE A 43 10.98 -14.53 32.04
CA PHE A 43 10.59 -15.84 32.50
C PHE A 43 11.80 -16.56 33.07
N GLN A 44 11.59 -17.31 34.13
CA GLN A 44 12.61 -18.19 34.72
C GLN A 44 12.11 -19.63 34.70
N ASN A 45 12.92 -20.53 34.19
CA ASN A 45 12.63 -21.96 34.24
C ASN A 45 13.76 -22.71 34.98
N ASP A 46 13.38 -23.51 35.94
CA ASP A 46 14.27 -24.27 36.84
C ASP A 46 13.90 -25.76 36.78
N ASN A 47 14.72 -26.63 37.41
CA ASN A 47 14.50 -28.07 37.53
C ASN A 47 14.41 -28.83 36.20
N PHE A 48 15.28 -28.53 35.26
CA PHE A 48 15.43 -29.22 33.99
C PHE A 48 16.81 -29.88 33.86
N THR A 49 16.99 -30.78 32.88
CA THR A 49 18.30 -31.32 32.54
C THR A 49 19.05 -30.33 31.63
N SER A 50 20.20 -29.83 32.12
CA SER A 50 21.03 -28.87 31.37
C SER A 50 21.45 -29.43 30.02
N GLY A 51 21.23 -28.70 28.93
CA GLY A 51 21.53 -29.10 27.55
C GLY A 51 20.52 -30.09 26.94
N GLU A 52 19.34 -30.27 27.54
CA GLU A 52 18.28 -31.12 27.01
C GLU A 52 16.92 -30.42 26.96
N MET A 53 16.80 -29.18 27.41
CA MET A 53 15.54 -28.44 27.42
C MET A 53 15.39 -27.62 26.13
N ASP A 54 14.23 -27.72 25.51
CA ASP A 54 13.82 -26.89 24.38
C ASP A 54 12.68 -25.97 24.80
N CYS A 55 12.75 -24.70 24.37
CA CYS A 55 11.75 -23.68 24.68
C CYS A 55 11.40 -22.83 23.47
N ASP A 56 10.12 -22.48 23.35
CA ASP A 56 9.58 -21.62 22.32
C ASP A 56 8.98 -20.35 22.95
N VAL A 57 9.29 -19.21 22.36
CA VAL A 57 8.67 -17.93 22.67
C VAL A 57 7.84 -17.49 21.48
N ALA A 58 6.55 -17.29 21.69
CA ALA A 58 5.62 -16.90 20.64
C ALA A 58 4.68 -15.78 21.10
N GLU A 59 4.10 -15.10 20.16
CA GLU A 59 2.97 -14.21 20.40
C GLU A 59 1.66 -14.98 20.31
N VAL A 60 0.71 -14.63 21.19
CA VAL A 60 -0.61 -15.25 21.25
C VAL A 60 -1.68 -14.17 21.08
N GLY A 61 -2.50 -14.28 20.05
CA GLY A 61 -3.78 -13.59 19.97
C GLY A 61 -3.88 -12.33 19.12
N LEU A 62 -2.80 -11.82 18.53
CA LEU A 62 -2.90 -10.78 17.49
C LEU A 62 -2.87 -11.46 16.10
N VAL A 63 -4.03 -11.67 15.53
CA VAL A 63 -4.15 -12.25 14.18
C VAL A 63 -4.90 -11.26 13.30
N GLY A 64 -4.25 -10.80 12.23
CA GLY A 64 -4.89 -10.08 11.13
C GLY A 64 -4.63 -8.57 11.06
N GLU A 65 -4.27 -7.91 12.16
CA GLU A 65 -3.97 -6.47 12.16
C GLU A 65 -2.47 -6.18 12.14
N PHE A 66 -1.66 -7.12 12.65
CA PHE A 66 -0.21 -7.03 12.70
C PHE A 66 0.47 -8.32 12.27
N GLU A 67 1.63 -8.19 11.68
CA GLU A 67 2.53 -9.29 11.35
C GLU A 67 3.71 -9.27 12.33
N PRO A 68 3.89 -10.31 13.17
CA PRO A 68 4.99 -10.36 14.12
C PRO A 68 6.30 -10.72 13.42
N GLU A 69 7.34 -9.96 13.72
CA GLU A 69 8.73 -10.30 13.41
C GLU A 69 9.48 -10.68 14.68
N TYR A 70 10.22 -11.76 14.59
CA TYR A 70 10.98 -12.30 15.71
C TYR A 70 12.47 -12.12 15.52
N ASN A 71 13.17 -11.76 16.60
CA ASN A 71 14.63 -11.71 16.66
C ASN A 71 15.11 -12.34 17.96
N ALA A 72 16.04 -13.28 17.89
CA ALA A 72 16.52 -14.02 19.05
C ALA A 72 18.03 -13.88 19.24
N SER A 73 18.46 -13.98 20.50
CA SER A 73 19.84 -14.18 20.90
C SER A 73 19.93 -14.99 22.19
N GLY A 74 21.00 -15.76 22.35
CA GLY A 74 21.24 -16.58 23.54
C GLY A 74 22.71 -16.56 23.93
N SER A 75 23.00 -16.81 25.22
CA SER A 75 24.38 -16.85 25.70
C SER A 75 25.12 -18.11 25.26
N ASP A 76 24.49 -19.28 25.43
CA ASP A 76 25.11 -20.58 25.16
C ASP A 76 24.15 -21.57 24.43
N SER A 77 22.84 -21.34 24.48
CA SER A 77 21.83 -22.13 23.75
C SER A 77 21.89 -21.91 22.24
N THR A 78 21.50 -22.92 21.49
CA THR A 78 21.21 -22.78 20.06
C THR A 78 19.83 -22.15 19.88
N TYR A 79 19.70 -21.21 18.95
CA TYR A 79 18.40 -20.58 18.66
C TYR A 79 18.13 -20.51 17.15
N THR A 80 16.87 -20.57 16.79
CA THR A 80 16.34 -20.31 15.46
C THR A 80 15.13 -19.37 15.57
N VAL A 81 14.81 -18.72 14.47
CA VAL A 81 13.68 -17.79 14.37
C VAL A 81 12.91 -18.10 13.10
N ASP A 82 11.60 -18.19 13.19
CA ASP A 82 10.69 -18.29 12.05
C ASP A 82 9.40 -17.51 12.30
N GLU A 83 8.38 -17.74 11.47
CA GLU A 83 7.07 -17.07 11.57
C GLU A 83 6.28 -17.42 12.83
N ASP A 84 6.60 -18.55 13.48
CA ASP A 84 5.92 -19.03 14.68
C ASP A 84 6.57 -18.51 15.97
N GLY A 85 7.84 -18.07 15.93
CA GLY A 85 8.50 -17.54 17.14
C GLY A 85 10.02 -17.62 17.21
N CYS A 86 10.50 -17.44 18.44
CA CYS A 86 11.90 -17.68 18.81
C CYS A 86 12.00 -19.08 19.44
N HIS A 87 12.81 -19.95 18.85
CA HIS A 87 13.03 -21.33 19.28
C HIS A 87 14.41 -21.47 19.88
N PHE A 88 14.49 -21.94 21.13
CA PHE A 88 15.74 -22.16 21.85
C PHE A 88 15.89 -23.66 22.13
N THR A 89 17.00 -24.25 21.71
CA THR A 89 17.29 -25.67 21.88
C THR A 89 18.57 -25.87 22.68
N ASP A 90 18.67 -27.06 23.32
CA ASP A 90 19.83 -27.41 24.13
C ASP A 90 20.13 -26.40 25.27
N VAL A 91 19.08 -25.84 25.88
CA VAL A 91 19.20 -24.78 26.89
C VAL A 91 19.94 -25.28 28.14
N GLU A 92 20.97 -24.55 28.55
CA GLU A 92 21.76 -24.88 29.73
C GLU A 92 21.32 -24.15 31.01
N SER A 93 21.75 -24.68 32.14
CA SER A 93 21.48 -24.04 33.43
C SER A 93 22.28 -22.75 33.59
N GLY A 94 21.59 -21.62 33.68
CA GLY A 94 22.18 -20.30 33.78
C GLY A 94 22.16 -19.49 32.50
N ASP A 95 21.68 -20.08 31.39
CA ASP A 95 21.55 -19.37 30.12
C ASP A 95 20.62 -18.16 30.23
N GLU A 96 21.03 -17.10 29.53
CA GLU A 96 20.26 -15.89 29.29
C GLU A 96 19.83 -15.85 27.80
N ASN A 97 18.55 -16.00 27.55
CA ASN A 97 17.94 -16.03 26.22
C ASN A 97 17.06 -14.80 26.03
N PHE A 98 17.13 -14.22 24.86
CA PHE A 98 16.39 -13.01 24.51
C PHE A 98 15.57 -13.26 23.26
N CYS A 99 14.29 -12.88 23.28
CA CYS A 99 13.42 -12.84 22.14
C CYS A 99 12.82 -11.44 22.03
N MET A 100 13.00 -10.78 20.91
CA MET A 100 12.35 -9.52 20.59
C MET A 100 11.26 -9.78 19.55
N ILE A 101 10.06 -9.36 19.85
CA ILE A 101 8.90 -9.45 18.97
C ILE A 101 8.55 -8.04 18.54
N THR A 102 8.63 -7.77 17.23
CA THR A 102 8.22 -6.50 16.65
C THR A 102 6.98 -6.72 15.79
N ASN A 103 5.88 -6.09 16.14
CA ASN A 103 4.66 -6.13 15.35
C ASN A 103 4.69 -5.02 14.31
N LEU A 104 4.62 -5.41 13.05
CA LEU A 104 4.42 -4.53 11.93
C LEU A 104 2.93 -4.48 11.58
N PRO A 105 2.36 -3.30 11.26
CA PRO A 105 0.99 -3.26 10.77
C PRO A 105 0.86 -4.07 9.49
N ALA A 106 -0.21 -4.86 9.38
CA ALA A 106 -0.49 -5.62 8.18
C ALA A 106 -0.70 -4.65 6.99
N PRO A 107 -0.14 -4.95 5.81
CA PRO A 107 -0.31 -4.09 4.65
C PRO A 107 -1.75 -4.11 4.14
N ILE A 108 -2.21 -2.96 3.65
CA ILE A 108 -3.50 -2.79 3.00
C ILE A 108 -3.26 -2.73 1.49
N GLU A 109 -3.95 -3.58 0.73
CA GLU A 109 -3.91 -3.52 -0.72
C GLU A 109 -4.77 -2.37 -1.23
N VAL A 110 -4.13 -1.39 -1.89
CA VAL A 110 -4.81 -0.27 -2.52
C VAL A 110 -4.87 -0.50 -4.03
N THR A 111 -6.09 -0.68 -4.54
CA THR A 111 -6.38 -0.85 -5.95
C THR A 111 -6.90 0.46 -6.54
N ILE A 112 -6.22 0.97 -7.57
CA ILE A 112 -6.57 2.20 -8.29
C ILE A 112 -7.02 1.82 -9.70
N ASN A 113 -8.29 2.07 -10.01
CA ASN A 113 -8.84 1.88 -11.35
C ASN A 113 -8.81 3.20 -12.12
N LYS A 114 -8.14 3.21 -13.27
CA LYS A 114 -8.18 4.31 -14.21
C LYS A 114 -9.15 4.01 -15.34
N VAL A 115 -10.11 4.91 -15.55
CA VAL A 115 -11.17 4.79 -16.55
C VAL A 115 -11.23 6.05 -17.42
N TRP A 116 -11.36 5.86 -18.74
CA TRP A 116 -11.59 6.92 -19.70
C TRP A 116 -13.00 6.83 -20.28
N ASP A 117 -13.81 7.87 -20.07
CA ASP A 117 -15.14 8.00 -20.66
C ASP A 117 -15.08 8.97 -21.84
N ILE A 118 -15.41 8.49 -23.05
CA ILE A 118 -15.31 9.28 -24.28
C ILE A 118 -16.70 9.70 -24.70
N VAL A 119 -16.95 11.02 -24.65
CA VAL A 119 -18.21 11.60 -25.06
C VAL A 119 -18.05 12.31 -26.42
N GLY A 120 -18.76 11.81 -27.44
CA GLY A 120 -18.89 12.48 -28.73
C GLY A 120 -18.59 11.61 -29.95
N SER A 121 -17.37 11.19 -30.22
CA SER A 121 -17.01 10.41 -31.42
C SER A 121 -16.46 9.02 -31.09
N GLU A 122 -16.91 8.01 -31.79
CA GLU A 122 -16.51 6.61 -31.54
C GLU A 122 -15.09 6.25 -32.00
N ASN A 123 -14.32 7.19 -32.58
CA ASN A 123 -13.03 6.92 -33.23
C ASN A 123 -11.92 7.91 -32.86
N GLU A 124 -11.98 8.53 -31.69
CA GLU A 124 -11.01 9.52 -31.36
C GLU A 124 -10.02 9.05 -30.29
N ASP A 125 -8.77 9.49 -30.45
CA ASP A 125 -7.66 9.09 -29.58
C ASP A 125 -7.83 9.67 -28.18
N ILE A 126 -7.82 8.81 -27.19
CA ILE A 126 -7.61 9.19 -25.78
C ILE A 126 -6.14 9.52 -25.57
N PRO A 127 -5.80 10.27 -24.50
CA PRO A 127 -4.41 10.42 -24.11
C PRO A 127 -3.78 9.04 -23.93
N GLN A 128 -2.79 8.72 -24.75
CA GLN A 128 -2.17 7.39 -24.78
C GLN A 128 -1.27 7.16 -23.57
N TYR A 129 -1.01 8.23 -22.80
CA TYR A 129 -0.09 8.15 -21.68
C TYR A 129 -0.60 9.00 -20.52
N PHE A 130 -0.61 8.39 -19.35
CA PHE A 130 -0.83 9.08 -18.10
C PHE A 130 0.11 8.53 -17.01
N GLU A 131 0.25 9.28 -15.96
CA GLU A 131 1.04 8.95 -14.79
C GLU A 131 0.18 9.21 -13.54
N LEU A 132 0.13 8.25 -12.62
CA LEU A 132 -0.51 8.39 -11.32
C LEU A 132 0.55 8.37 -10.23
N ALA A 133 0.39 9.22 -9.24
CA ALA A 133 1.20 9.20 -8.03
C ALA A 133 0.30 8.89 -6.84
N LEU A 134 0.46 7.71 -6.23
CA LEU A 134 -0.11 7.40 -4.93
C LEU A 134 0.80 7.97 -3.85
N ILE A 135 0.28 8.87 -3.04
CA ILE A 135 1.00 9.61 -2.00
C ILE A 135 0.32 9.32 -0.67
N CYS A 136 1.05 8.71 0.28
CA CYS A 136 0.53 8.39 1.61
C CYS A 136 1.39 8.98 2.72
N ASP A 137 0.82 9.12 3.90
CA ASP A 137 1.55 9.50 5.13
C ASP A 137 2.40 8.34 5.67
N GLY A 138 2.16 7.11 5.21
CA GLY A 138 2.88 5.88 5.56
C GLY A 138 3.72 5.32 4.41
N PRO A 139 4.57 4.32 4.69
CA PRO A 139 5.35 3.62 3.67
C PRO A 139 4.47 2.87 2.68
N ILE A 140 4.89 2.88 1.41
CA ILE A 140 4.21 2.19 0.32
C ILE A 140 5.18 1.21 -0.32
N VAL A 141 4.70 -0.02 -0.58
CA VAL A 141 5.42 -1.04 -1.35
C VAL A 141 4.58 -1.44 -2.55
N GLY A 142 5.18 -1.47 -3.72
CA GLY A 142 4.50 -1.77 -4.97
C GLY A 142 4.64 -0.63 -5.98
N GLY A 143 3.94 -0.74 -7.10
CA GLY A 143 4.12 0.16 -8.23
C GLY A 143 5.45 -0.01 -8.95
N GLN A 144 5.69 0.78 -9.96
CA GLN A 144 6.99 0.80 -10.64
C GLN A 144 7.87 1.90 -10.03
N PRO A 145 9.02 1.56 -9.41
CA PRO A 145 9.96 2.58 -8.99
C PRO A 145 10.46 3.34 -10.21
N TRP A 146 10.48 4.63 -10.14
CA TRP A 146 10.83 5.51 -11.27
C TRP A 146 12.28 5.36 -11.75
N TRP A 147 13.12 4.54 -11.10
CA TRP A 147 14.51 4.29 -11.57
C TRP A 147 15.18 3.13 -10.86
N PRO A 148 16.06 2.40 -11.53
CA PRO A 148 15.85 1.34 -12.52
C PRO A 148 15.26 0.10 -11.87
N PRO A 149 14.80 -0.93 -12.64
CA PRO A 149 14.22 -2.14 -12.06
C PRO A 149 15.25 -2.81 -11.16
N ILE A 150 15.13 -2.66 -9.86
CA ILE A 150 15.80 -3.50 -8.90
C ILE A 150 15.06 -4.83 -9.04
N GLY A 151 15.80 -5.89 -9.40
CA GLY A 151 15.23 -7.24 -9.52
C GLY A 151 14.50 -7.66 -8.24
N PRO A 152 13.85 -8.84 -8.21
CA PRO A 152 13.00 -9.25 -7.10
C PRO A 152 13.72 -9.04 -5.78
N LEU A 153 13.19 -8.13 -4.96
CA LEU A 153 13.74 -7.79 -3.66
C LEU A 153 13.59 -9.02 -2.76
N SER A 154 14.64 -9.35 -2.02
CA SER A 154 14.48 -10.25 -0.87
C SER A 154 13.60 -9.58 0.19
N ALA A 155 12.90 -10.35 1.02
CA ALA A 155 12.06 -9.82 2.09
C ALA A 155 12.81 -8.79 2.97
N ASP A 156 14.09 -9.04 3.29
CA ASP A 156 14.95 -8.13 4.05
C ASP A 156 15.23 -6.79 3.34
N ALA A 157 15.29 -6.81 1.99
CA ALA A 157 15.49 -5.60 1.20
C ALA A 157 14.18 -4.80 1.07
N ALA A 158 13.03 -5.46 1.00
CA ALA A 158 11.72 -4.81 1.02
C ALA A 158 11.53 -4.04 2.33
N GLN A 159 11.89 -4.62 3.46
CA GLN A 159 11.76 -4.03 4.78
C GLN A 159 12.64 -2.80 4.99
N SER A 160 13.86 -2.79 4.44
CA SER A 160 14.71 -1.60 4.48
C SER A 160 14.21 -0.48 3.56
N LEU A 161 13.35 -0.78 2.59
CA LEU A 161 12.72 0.19 1.67
C LEU A 161 11.38 0.71 2.21
N ILE A 162 10.64 -0.05 3.01
CA ILE A 162 9.38 0.35 3.65
C ILE A 162 9.54 1.69 4.40
N SER A 163 10.69 1.97 4.96
CA SER A 163 10.95 3.22 5.69
C SER A 163 11.26 4.45 4.82
N GLN A 164 11.28 4.35 3.49
CA GLN A 164 11.81 5.41 2.63
C GLN A 164 10.84 6.03 1.62
N TYR A 165 9.73 5.38 1.26
CA TYR A 165 8.88 5.89 0.19
C TYR A 165 7.43 6.06 0.63
N SER A 166 6.99 7.31 0.71
CA SER A 166 5.59 7.71 0.85
C SER A 166 4.92 8.01 -0.50
N VAL A 167 5.60 7.76 -1.60
CA VAL A 167 5.09 8.03 -2.96
C VAL A 167 5.48 6.92 -3.92
N VAL A 168 4.48 6.39 -4.64
CA VAL A 168 4.67 5.42 -5.72
C VAL A 168 4.04 5.95 -7.00
N TYR A 169 4.74 5.78 -8.12
CA TYR A 169 4.28 6.21 -9.43
C TYR A 169 3.85 5.01 -10.27
N PHE A 170 2.75 5.18 -10.97
CA PHE A 170 2.24 4.24 -11.96
C PHE A 170 2.16 4.94 -13.31
N GLN A 171 2.42 4.19 -14.38
CA GLN A 171 2.33 4.70 -15.74
C GLN A 171 1.47 3.75 -16.57
N GLY A 172 0.58 4.28 -17.39
CA GLY A 172 -0.32 3.46 -18.17
C GLY A 172 -0.88 4.13 -19.41
N GLU A 173 -1.62 3.34 -20.16
CA GLU A 173 -2.30 3.74 -21.40
C GLU A 173 -3.73 3.19 -21.37
N GLY A 174 -4.72 4.05 -21.62
CA GLY A 174 -6.14 3.63 -21.64
C GLY A 174 -6.71 3.32 -20.26
N ASP A 175 -7.66 2.38 -20.22
CA ASP A 175 -8.23 1.88 -18.96
C ASP A 175 -7.28 0.86 -18.35
N GLU A 176 -6.91 1.08 -17.10
CA GLU A 176 -5.91 0.24 -16.43
C GLU A 176 -6.14 0.19 -14.91
N THR A 177 -5.71 -0.90 -14.29
CA THR A 177 -5.78 -1.10 -12.84
C THR A 177 -4.38 -1.22 -12.27
N PHE A 178 -4.13 -0.54 -11.15
CA PHE A 178 -2.86 -0.52 -10.44
C PHE A 178 -3.06 -0.97 -9.01
N GLU A 179 -2.09 -1.69 -8.47
CA GLU A 179 -2.10 -2.24 -7.12
C GLU A 179 -0.84 -1.80 -6.37
N ALA A 180 -1.01 -1.42 -5.11
CA ALA A 180 0.08 -1.13 -4.18
C ALA A 180 -0.27 -1.61 -2.77
N MET A 181 0.75 -2.00 -2.00
CA MET A 181 0.63 -2.31 -0.59
C MET A 181 1.02 -1.09 0.24
N VAL A 182 0.12 -0.62 1.08
CA VAL A 182 0.34 0.51 2.00
C VAL A 182 0.40 -0.03 3.42
N TYR A 183 1.46 0.31 4.14
CA TYR A 183 1.59 -0.02 5.56
C TYR A 183 1.07 1.16 6.40
N PRO A 184 -0.05 0.99 7.10
CA PRO A 184 -0.61 2.04 7.93
C PRO A 184 0.22 2.18 9.20
N MET A 185 1.26 3.03 9.16
CA MET A 185 2.17 3.28 10.31
C MET A 185 1.58 4.25 11.33
N ASP A 186 0.38 4.77 11.07
CA ASP A 186 -0.39 5.64 11.97
C ASP A 186 -1.84 5.18 11.91
N PRO A 187 -2.60 5.14 13.01
CA PRO A 187 -4.03 4.81 13.02
C PRO A 187 -4.90 5.62 12.04
N GLU A 188 -4.43 6.77 11.60
CA GLU A 188 -5.11 7.65 10.65
C GLU A 188 -4.28 7.84 9.36
N THR A 189 -3.67 6.80 8.83
CA THR A 189 -2.89 6.89 7.58
C THR A 189 -3.78 7.37 6.43
N LYS A 190 -3.37 8.47 5.80
CA LYS A 190 -4.10 9.09 4.68
C LYS A 190 -3.32 8.99 3.39
N CYS A 191 -4.04 8.72 2.32
CA CYS A 191 -3.48 8.67 0.98
C CYS A 191 -4.27 9.55 0.02
N ASN A 192 -3.58 10.03 -1.03
CA ASN A 192 -4.15 10.72 -2.16
C ASN A 192 -3.55 10.18 -3.46
N VAL A 193 -4.32 10.20 -4.53
CA VAL A 193 -3.79 9.91 -5.86
C VAL A 193 -3.81 11.18 -6.69
N GLU A 194 -2.63 11.58 -7.19
CA GLU A 194 -2.49 12.68 -8.14
C GLU A 194 -2.31 12.11 -9.55
N GLU A 195 -2.98 12.72 -10.52
CA GLU A 195 -2.90 12.33 -11.92
C GLU A 195 -2.16 13.38 -12.74
N TYR A 196 -1.28 12.90 -13.63
CA TYR A 196 -0.55 13.69 -14.60
C TYR A 196 -0.75 13.09 -16.00
N TYR A 197 -1.19 13.89 -16.95
CA TYR A 197 -1.33 13.52 -18.35
C TYR A 197 -0.79 14.61 -19.27
N ASP A 198 -0.55 14.25 -20.54
CA ASP A 198 0.00 15.19 -21.53
C ASP A 198 -0.97 16.37 -21.75
N LYS A 199 -0.50 17.58 -21.45
CA LYS A 199 -1.29 18.81 -21.59
C LYS A 199 -1.46 19.28 -23.03
N ASP A 200 -0.73 18.70 -23.97
CA ASP A 200 -0.86 19.02 -25.41
C ASP A 200 -2.08 18.33 -26.04
N TYR A 201 -2.83 17.59 -25.24
CA TYR A 201 -4.08 16.98 -25.67
C TYR A 201 -5.16 18.04 -25.94
N MET A 202 -5.74 18.01 -27.18
CA MET A 202 -6.65 19.07 -27.65
C MET A 202 -8.10 18.93 -27.19
N GLY A 203 -8.42 17.95 -26.37
CA GLY A 203 -9.75 17.71 -25.79
C GLY A 203 -9.97 18.43 -24.46
N LEU A 204 -11.23 18.72 -24.14
CA LEU A 204 -11.59 19.11 -22.78
C LEU A 204 -11.67 17.82 -21.95
N ILE A 205 -10.91 17.75 -20.87
CA ILE A 205 -10.91 16.62 -19.95
C ILE A 205 -11.52 17.09 -18.63
N GLU A 206 -12.55 16.39 -18.15
CA GLU A 206 -13.06 16.52 -16.79
C GLU A 206 -12.62 15.28 -16.01
N SER A 207 -11.89 15.48 -14.92
CA SER A 207 -11.43 14.41 -14.05
C SER A 207 -12.32 14.34 -12.81
N ASP A 208 -12.85 13.15 -12.54
CA ASP A 208 -13.50 12.79 -11.28
C ASP A 208 -12.54 11.86 -10.54
N ASN A 209 -11.91 12.39 -9.49
CA ASN A 209 -10.92 11.66 -8.70
C ASN A 209 -11.60 11.08 -7.45
N GLY A 210 -12.05 9.83 -7.55
CA GLY A 210 -12.58 9.07 -6.40
C GLY A 210 -11.50 8.55 -5.45
N CYS A 211 -10.21 8.86 -5.72
CA CYS A 211 -9.06 8.44 -4.92
C CYS A 211 -8.47 9.60 -4.09
N ASP A 212 -9.25 10.65 -3.85
CA ASP A 212 -8.87 11.75 -2.97
C ASP A 212 -9.25 11.45 -1.51
N ASN A 213 -8.37 11.81 -0.57
CA ASN A 213 -8.59 11.64 0.87
C ASN A 213 -8.96 10.19 1.27
N ILE A 214 -8.20 9.25 0.79
CA ILE A 214 -8.29 7.84 1.21
C ILE A 214 -7.85 7.78 2.67
N GLU A 215 -8.71 7.28 3.54
CA GLU A 215 -8.40 7.00 4.95
C GLU A 215 -8.28 5.47 5.08
N LEU A 216 -7.10 5.01 5.49
CA LEU A 216 -6.80 3.59 5.68
C LEU A 216 -6.75 3.30 7.16
N GLU A 217 -7.59 2.38 7.62
CA GLU A 217 -7.63 1.93 9.00
C GLU A 217 -6.89 0.58 9.15
N LEU A 218 -6.21 0.40 10.27
CA LEU A 218 -5.55 -0.86 10.58
C LEU A 218 -6.58 -2.01 10.57
N GLY A 219 -6.25 -3.10 9.86
CA GLY A 219 -7.16 -4.23 9.67
C GLY A 219 -8.04 -4.15 8.42
N ASP A 220 -8.03 -3.02 7.69
CA ASP A 220 -8.60 -2.98 6.36
C ASP A 220 -7.77 -3.89 5.44
N GLY A 221 -8.38 -4.91 4.86
CA GLY A 221 -7.66 -5.83 3.98
C GLY A 221 -7.41 -5.26 2.58
N GLU A 222 -8.38 -4.55 2.05
CA GLU A 222 -8.41 -4.04 0.67
C GLU A 222 -9.12 -2.69 0.60
N TYR A 223 -8.59 -1.80 -0.22
CA TYR A 223 -9.23 -0.52 -0.55
C TYR A 223 -9.23 -0.34 -2.06
N GLU A 224 -10.37 -0.01 -2.64
CA GLU A 224 -10.54 0.20 -4.07
C GLU A 224 -11.09 1.60 -4.36
N CYS A 225 -10.48 2.29 -5.33
CA CYS A 225 -10.96 3.58 -5.80
C CYS A 225 -10.83 3.73 -7.32
N THR A 226 -11.53 4.71 -7.88
CA THR A 226 -11.57 4.93 -9.32
C THR A 226 -11.32 6.38 -9.66
N ILE A 227 -10.47 6.62 -10.66
CA ILE A 227 -10.26 7.91 -11.30
C ILE A 227 -10.88 7.84 -12.68
N THR A 228 -11.92 8.65 -12.92
CA THR A 228 -12.60 8.71 -14.22
C THR A 228 -12.27 10.00 -14.93
N ASN A 229 -11.68 9.90 -16.13
CA ASN A 229 -11.50 11.05 -17.00
C ASN A 229 -12.52 11.03 -18.13
N THR A 230 -13.40 12.02 -18.14
CA THR A 230 -14.35 12.23 -19.24
C THR A 230 -13.74 13.14 -20.27
N VAL A 231 -13.58 12.64 -21.48
CA VAL A 231 -13.03 13.40 -22.61
C VAL A 231 -14.18 13.86 -23.50
N PHE A 232 -14.35 15.16 -23.60
CA PHE A 232 -15.33 15.76 -24.49
C PHE A 232 -14.67 16.16 -25.81
N TYR A 233 -14.98 15.43 -26.87
CA TYR A 233 -14.72 15.90 -28.19
C TYR A 233 -15.81 16.89 -28.58
N GLU A 234 -15.55 18.19 -28.39
CA GLU A 234 -16.26 19.16 -29.18
C GLU A 234 -15.87 18.89 -30.65
N GLY A 235 -16.69 18.10 -31.33
CA GLY A 235 -16.65 18.18 -32.78
C GLY A 235 -16.71 19.66 -33.08
N ILE A 236 -15.61 20.27 -33.62
CA ILE A 236 -15.67 21.61 -34.19
C ILE A 236 -16.99 21.59 -34.94
N PRO A 237 -17.98 22.44 -34.65
CA PRO A 237 -19.18 22.45 -35.43
C PRO A 237 -18.72 22.80 -36.86
N THR A 238 -18.25 21.76 -37.54
CA THR A 238 -18.06 21.82 -39.01
C THR A 238 -19.38 22.31 -39.45
N LEU A 239 -19.44 23.64 -39.71
CA LEU A 239 -20.63 24.39 -40.09
C LEU A 239 -21.69 23.41 -40.53
N SER A 240 -22.63 23.05 -39.65
CA SER A 240 -23.53 21.93 -39.87
C SER A 240 -24.03 22.08 -41.29
N GLN A 241 -24.34 20.98 -41.98
CA GLN A 241 -24.84 21.07 -43.34
C GLN A 241 -25.90 22.17 -43.50
N TRP A 242 -26.61 22.42 -42.39
CA TRP A 242 -27.53 23.57 -42.22
C TRP A 242 -26.84 24.91 -42.12
N GLY A 243 -25.70 25.03 -41.44
CA GLY A 243 -24.91 26.28 -41.38
C GLY A 243 -24.33 26.64 -42.76
N MET A 244 -23.81 25.63 -43.49
CA MET A 244 -23.39 25.84 -44.89
C MET A 244 -24.60 26.19 -45.83
N ALA A 245 -25.74 25.54 -45.62
CA ALA A 245 -26.98 25.85 -46.38
C ALA A 245 -27.46 27.29 -46.07
N ILE A 246 -27.44 27.72 -44.82
CA ILE A 246 -27.79 29.08 -44.42
C ILE A 246 -26.79 30.10 -44.97
N MET A 247 -25.49 29.83 -44.92
CA MET A 247 -24.47 30.69 -45.52
C MET A 247 -24.64 30.78 -47.04
N ALA A 248 -24.89 29.68 -47.72
CA ALA A 248 -25.16 29.66 -49.15
C ALA A 248 -26.43 30.45 -49.52
N LEU A 249 -27.51 30.31 -48.73
CA LEU A 249 -28.75 31.08 -48.92
C LEU A 249 -28.52 32.59 -48.64
N LEU A 250 -27.72 32.97 -47.67
CA LEU A 250 -27.37 34.36 -47.41
C LEU A 250 -26.54 34.94 -48.54
N MET A 251 -25.55 34.21 -49.07
CA MET A 251 -24.73 34.62 -50.20
C MET A 251 -25.59 34.78 -51.48
N LEU A 252 -26.53 33.86 -51.75
CA LEU A 252 -27.49 33.96 -52.85
C LEU A 252 -28.41 35.19 -52.67
N GLY A 253 -28.89 35.45 -51.46
CA GLY A 253 -29.73 36.58 -51.14
C GLY A 253 -29.01 37.94 -51.38
N VAL A 254 -27.76 38.06 -50.91
CA VAL A 254 -26.94 39.24 -51.14
C VAL A 254 -26.60 39.41 -52.64
N GLY A 255 -26.30 38.30 -53.29
CA GLY A 255 -26.04 38.32 -54.75
C GLY A 255 -27.25 38.80 -55.55
N MET A 256 -28.48 38.34 -55.27
CA MET A 256 -29.70 38.76 -55.96
C MET A 256 -30.01 40.26 -55.68
N VAL A 257 -29.79 40.76 -54.47
CA VAL A 257 -29.99 42.20 -54.18
C VAL A 257 -28.95 43.05 -54.86
N GLY A 258 -27.71 42.60 -54.96
CA GLY A 258 -26.66 43.27 -55.70
C GLY A 258 -26.96 43.33 -57.22
N PHE A 259 -27.41 42.24 -57.83
CA PHE A 259 -27.74 42.22 -59.24
C PHE A 259 -28.92 43.13 -59.61
N ARG A 260 -29.94 43.27 -58.76
CA ARG A 260 -31.09 44.14 -58.97
C ARG A 260 -30.71 45.65 -58.97
N ARG A 261 -29.58 46.02 -58.50
CA ARG A 261 -29.11 47.40 -58.40
C ARG A 261 -28.27 47.84 -59.64
N TYR A 262 -27.93 46.91 -60.51
CA TYR A 262 -27.08 47.12 -61.67
C TYR A 262 -27.78 46.86 -63.01
N VAL A 263 -29.08 46.51 -63.00
CA VAL A 263 -29.97 46.45 -64.14
C VAL A 263 -31.06 47.53 -63.97
#